data_2d7420a1fa3a8d2a9d4cc056f0433307
#
_entry.id   2d7420a1fa3a8d2a9d4cc056f0433307
#
_cell.length_a   1.000
_cell.length_b   1.000
_cell.length_c   1.000
_cell.angle_alpha   90.00
_cell.angle_beta   90.00
_cell.angle_gamma   90.00
#
_symmetry.space_group_name_H-M   'P 1'
#
loop_
_entity.id
_entity.type
_entity.pdbx_description
1 polymer ?
#
loop_
_entity_poly.entity_id
_entity_poly.type
_entity_poly.pdbx_seq_one_letter_code
_entity_poly.pdbx_strand_id
1 'polypeptide(L)'
;MIRARVDGLRPALVDPAAPDPAPVDTALADPAPPDPAPVDTALPDPAPLTAQEAAAHIHGICFKTGPPERVGVELEWLVRDARDPALPVGPKRVKAALAGLDGPGALPAKGCLTTEPGGQLELSSLPATTIGECVADAARDMAAVTEAMQGAGLCLSGHGLDPFRPPLRVLDSPRYAAMEEYFDRSGPAGRIMMCSTASVQVCLDAGEGGLGEQSYRRRWHLLHTIGPVLVAAFANSPLRQGRPTGWRSTRQAVWARLDPGRTKPPQGIRRPGVSTDVRSQWADYALDAQLMCIRRDGSDSWVAPPDMTFRDWLLGTDCSSHHRPPTLDDLDYHLSTLFPPVRPRGHLELRMIDAQPGDGWVVPTAVTWALLSDPRAANAALAAAEPLWAGRGGAGSGRAGRGGAGSGWADRSDPWLRAARYGPTDEPLARAIRLCFDAAYAALRRSSVPAPLLRAVADFAERYVQRDRCPADDLLKEPA
;
A
#
# COMPACT_ATOMS: atom_id res chain seq x y z
N MET A 1 -17.14 -15.91 -18.41
CA MET A 1 -17.27 -15.03 -19.57
C MET A 1 -18.29 -13.95 -19.25
N ILE A 2 -17.87 -12.85 -18.66
CA ILE A 2 -18.71 -11.65 -18.55
C ILE A 2 -17.84 -10.49 -19.03
N ARG A 3 -18.02 -10.11 -20.28
CA ARG A 3 -17.54 -8.84 -20.83
C ARG A 3 -18.52 -7.76 -20.36
N ALA A 4 -18.14 -7.00 -19.34
CA ALA A 4 -18.77 -5.71 -19.10
C ALA A 4 -18.06 -4.69 -20.00
N ARG A 5 -18.71 -4.29 -21.09
CA ARG A 5 -18.24 -3.19 -21.95
C ARG A 5 -18.39 -1.88 -21.19
N VAL A 6 -17.27 -1.22 -20.94
CA VAL A 6 -17.23 0.22 -20.67
C VAL A 6 -17.15 0.93 -22.02
N ASP A 7 -18.19 0.78 -22.84
CA ASP A 7 -18.37 1.56 -24.09
C ASP A 7 -19.10 2.86 -23.70
N GLY A 8 -18.37 3.97 -23.63
CA GLY A 8 -19.01 5.28 -23.44
C GLY A 8 -18.11 6.45 -23.05
N LEU A 9 -16.81 6.27 -22.91
CA LEU A 9 -15.88 7.39 -22.71
C LEU A 9 -15.20 7.77 -24.04
N ARG A 10 -15.93 8.43 -24.96
CA ARG A 10 -15.30 9.20 -26.03
C ARG A 10 -14.95 10.59 -25.48
N PRO A 11 -13.71 11.07 -25.68
CA PRO A 11 -13.31 12.39 -25.22
C PRO A 11 -14.05 13.49 -25.99
N ALA A 12 -14.59 14.46 -25.26
CA ALA A 12 -15.00 15.74 -25.85
C ALA A 12 -13.74 16.45 -26.37
N LEU A 13 -13.84 16.97 -27.58
CA LEU A 13 -12.82 17.79 -28.25
C LEU A 13 -12.44 18.98 -27.35
N VAL A 14 -11.19 19.07 -26.97
CA VAL A 14 -10.61 20.21 -26.24
C VAL A 14 -10.06 21.21 -27.25
N ASP A 15 -10.50 22.45 -27.11
CA ASP A 15 -10.08 23.64 -27.86
C ASP A 15 -8.58 23.95 -27.55
N PRO A 16 -7.74 24.26 -28.55
CA PRO A 16 -6.33 24.47 -28.35
C PRO A 16 -6.02 25.95 -28.05
N ALA A 17 -6.11 26.37 -26.80
CA ALA A 17 -5.41 27.61 -26.34
C ALA A 17 -5.49 27.79 -24.82
N ALA A 18 -4.52 27.21 -24.10
CA ALA A 18 -4.14 27.70 -22.78
C ALA A 18 -2.62 27.56 -22.63
N PRO A 19 -1.92 28.51 -22.03
CA PRO A 19 -0.46 28.46 -21.89
C PRO A 19 -0.04 27.38 -20.89
N ASP A 20 1.12 26.76 -21.18
CA ASP A 20 1.76 25.73 -20.34
C ASP A 20 1.91 26.19 -18.89
N PRO A 21 1.44 25.40 -17.91
CA PRO A 21 1.81 25.62 -16.52
C PRO A 21 3.28 25.22 -16.31
N ALA A 22 3.98 26.01 -15.50
CA ALA A 22 5.35 25.77 -15.08
C ALA A 22 5.55 24.34 -14.54
N PRO A 23 6.73 23.75 -14.70
CA PRO A 23 6.99 22.36 -14.31
C PRO A 23 6.78 22.18 -12.80
N VAL A 24 5.80 21.36 -12.46
CA VAL A 24 5.56 20.92 -11.09
C VAL A 24 6.53 19.78 -10.80
N ASP A 25 7.25 19.92 -9.70
CA ASP A 25 8.23 18.97 -9.16
C ASP A 25 7.64 17.56 -9.06
N THR A 26 8.00 16.66 -9.98
CA THR A 26 7.50 15.31 -10.12
C THR A 26 8.28 14.34 -9.23
N ALA A 27 8.20 14.51 -7.92
CA ALA A 27 8.80 13.56 -6.97
C ALA A 27 7.77 12.48 -6.55
N LEU A 28 7.41 11.56 -7.45
CA LEU A 28 6.51 10.44 -7.14
C LEU A 28 6.87 9.13 -7.86
N ALA A 29 8.10 8.89 -8.14
CA ALA A 29 8.61 7.54 -8.40
C ALA A 29 10.12 7.61 -8.22
N ASP A 30 10.67 6.94 -7.21
CA ASP A 30 12.09 6.73 -7.14
C ASP A 30 12.51 5.67 -8.16
N PRO A 31 13.07 6.07 -9.32
CA PRO A 31 14.12 5.26 -9.89
C PRO A 31 15.30 5.35 -8.93
N ALA A 32 16.00 4.26 -8.70
CA ALA A 32 17.27 4.30 -7.99
C ALA A 32 18.11 5.48 -8.52
N PRO A 33 18.63 6.38 -7.65
CA PRO A 33 19.39 7.50 -8.12
C PRO A 33 20.58 7.03 -8.95
N PRO A 34 20.92 7.70 -10.07
CA PRO A 34 22.12 7.41 -10.82
C PRO A 34 23.35 7.56 -9.94
N ASP A 35 24.33 6.70 -10.12
CA ASP A 35 25.61 6.76 -9.41
C ASP A 35 26.23 8.16 -9.52
N PRO A 36 26.60 8.79 -8.41
CA PRO A 36 27.31 10.05 -8.47
C PRO A 36 28.72 9.84 -9.03
N ALA A 37 29.09 10.66 -10.02
CA ALA A 37 30.45 10.73 -10.51
C ALA A 37 31.43 11.10 -9.38
N PRO A 38 32.66 10.56 -9.36
CA PRO A 38 33.64 10.86 -8.31
C PRO A 38 34.09 12.32 -8.40
N VAL A 39 33.72 13.10 -7.40
CA VAL A 39 34.27 14.43 -7.16
C VAL A 39 35.17 14.36 -5.95
N ASP A 40 36.47 14.31 -6.22
CA ASP A 40 37.52 14.34 -5.20
C ASP A 40 37.70 15.78 -4.70
N THR A 41 36.96 16.15 -3.67
CA THR A 41 37.27 17.28 -2.78
C THR A 41 36.88 16.85 -1.38
N ALA A 42 37.85 16.55 -0.54
CA ALA A 42 37.66 16.21 0.86
C ALA A 42 37.01 17.40 1.62
N LEU A 43 35.69 17.46 1.58
CA LEU A 43 34.93 18.22 2.56
C LEU A 43 35.03 17.48 3.91
N PRO A 44 35.09 18.18 5.06
CA PRO A 44 35.06 17.53 6.36
C PRO A 44 33.84 16.61 6.40
N ASP A 45 34.01 15.40 6.93
CA ASP A 45 32.92 14.45 7.11
C ASP A 45 31.73 15.17 7.76
N PRO A 46 30.53 15.07 7.16
CA PRO A 46 29.36 15.71 7.74
C PRO A 46 29.17 15.20 9.17
N ALA A 47 28.81 16.11 10.09
CA ALA A 47 28.55 15.75 11.47
C ALA A 47 27.54 14.57 11.52
N PRO A 48 27.74 13.58 12.42
CA PRO A 48 26.84 12.45 12.53
C PRO A 48 25.38 12.90 12.75
N LEU A 49 24.46 12.30 12.02
CA LEU A 49 23.02 12.56 12.16
C LEU A 49 22.55 12.25 13.58
N THR A 50 21.93 13.23 14.24
CA THR A 50 21.36 13.03 15.59
C THR A 50 19.94 12.47 15.52
N ALA A 51 19.48 11.83 16.61
CA ALA A 51 18.10 11.35 16.69
C ALA A 51 17.06 12.48 16.59
N GLN A 52 17.41 13.68 17.07
CA GLN A 52 16.53 14.86 16.97
C GLN A 52 16.42 15.37 15.51
N GLU A 53 17.50 15.42 14.79
CA GLU A 53 17.52 15.80 13.38
C GLU A 53 16.79 14.76 12.52
N ALA A 54 17.00 13.46 12.79
CA ALA A 54 16.27 12.38 12.14
C ALA A 54 14.74 12.49 12.36
N ALA A 55 14.32 12.72 13.61
CA ALA A 55 12.89 12.93 13.92
C ALA A 55 12.33 14.18 13.23
N ALA A 56 13.08 15.30 13.23
CA ALA A 56 12.67 16.53 12.56
C ALA A 56 12.53 16.34 11.04
N HIS A 57 13.45 15.59 10.41
CA HIS A 57 13.37 15.23 9.00
C HIS A 57 12.12 14.41 8.69
N ILE A 58 11.87 13.34 9.45
CA ILE A 58 10.65 12.50 9.32
C ILE A 58 9.39 13.36 9.45
N HIS A 59 9.33 14.28 10.41
CA HIS A 59 8.20 15.20 10.58
C HIS A 59 7.98 16.07 9.34
N GLY A 60 9.04 16.53 8.71
CA GLY A 60 8.99 17.42 7.53
C GLY A 60 8.52 16.71 6.26
N ILE A 61 8.98 15.46 6.03
CA ILE A 61 8.74 14.77 4.76
C ILE A 61 7.50 13.87 4.77
N CYS A 62 7.16 13.23 5.90
CA CYS A 62 6.12 12.20 5.92
C CYS A 62 4.69 12.75 5.93
N PHE A 63 4.44 13.90 6.60
CA PHE A 63 3.11 14.50 6.67
C PHE A 63 3.16 15.92 6.10
N LYS A 64 3.21 16.05 4.78
CA LYS A 64 3.06 17.36 4.14
C LYS A 64 1.63 17.85 4.34
N THR A 65 1.48 19.02 4.95
CA THR A 65 0.19 19.59 5.31
C THR A 65 -0.26 20.63 4.30
N GLY A 66 -1.54 20.59 3.93
CA GLY A 66 -2.20 21.50 3.02
C GLY A 66 -3.65 21.07 2.81
N PRO A 67 -4.44 21.82 2.05
CA PRO A 67 -5.77 21.39 1.64
C PRO A 67 -5.69 20.02 0.94
N PRO A 68 -6.51 19.02 1.32
CA PRO A 68 -6.46 17.71 0.70
C PRO A 68 -7.24 17.71 -0.63
N GLU A 69 -6.53 17.95 -1.73
CA GLU A 69 -7.11 18.13 -3.06
C GLU A 69 -6.74 17.01 -4.02
N ARG A 70 -5.74 16.17 -3.68
CA ARG A 70 -5.19 15.20 -4.62
C ARG A 70 -5.50 13.77 -4.22
N VAL A 71 -5.66 12.95 -5.27
CA VAL A 71 -5.83 11.51 -5.18
C VAL A 71 -4.98 10.82 -6.26
N GLY A 72 -4.34 9.71 -5.88
CA GLY A 72 -3.64 8.81 -6.78
C GLY A 72 -3.91 7.36 -6.40
N VAL A 73 -3.50 6.45 -7.27
CA VAL A 73 -3.63 5.01 -7.03
C VAL A 73 -2.38 4.28 -7.52
N GLU A 74 -1.94 3.29 -6.74
CA GLU A 74 -0.95 2.31 -7.15
C GLU A 74 -1.66 0.95 -7.26
N LEU A 75 -1.49 0.31 -8.41
CA LEU A 75 -2.19 -0.91 -8.76
C LEU A 75 -1.18 -2.00 -9.05
N GLU A 76 -1.22 -3.06 -8.27
CA GLU A 76 -0.35 -4.22 -8.45
C GLU A 76 -1.12 -5.39 -9.07
N TRP A 77 -0.48 -6.13 -9.98
CA TRP A 77 -1.01 -7.36 -10.57
C TRP A 77 0.03 -8.46 -10.61
N LEU A 78 -0.47 -9.68 -10.42
CA LEU A 78 0.30 -10.87 -10.70
C LEU A 78 0.35 -11.11 -12.22
N VAL A 79 1.54 -11.21 -12.78
CA VAL A 79 1.72 -11.53 -14.20
C VAL A 79 1.68 -13.04 -14.40
N ARG A 80 0.85 -13.52 -15.33
CA ARG A 80 0.67 -14.95 -15.61
C ARG A 80 0.76 -15.26 -17.10
N ASP A 81 1.13 -16.49 -17.41
CA ASP A 81 0.93 -17.04 -18.75
C ASP A 81 -0.56 -17.21 -19.03
N ALA A 82 -1.01 -16.79 -20.20
CA ALA A 82 -2.44 -16.81 -20.55
C ALA A 82 -2.99 -18.23 -20.79
N ARG A 83 -2.10 -19.21 -21.08
CA ARG A 83 -2.48 -20.60 -21.35
C ARG A 83 -2.42 -21.47 -20.11
N ASP A 84 -1.43 -21.23 -19.27
CA ASP A 84 -1.24 -21.97 -18.03
C ASP A 84 -0.82 -21.03 -16.90
N PRO A 85 -1.72 -20.69 -15.96
CA PRO A 85 -1.45 -19.76 -14.88
C PRO A 85 -0.42 -20.28 -13.86
N ALA A 86 -0.10 -21.58 -13.88
CA ALA A 86 0.90 -22.18 -12.99
C ALA A 86 2.33 -22.05 -13.54
N LEU A 87 2.50 -21.76 -14.83
CA LEU A 87 3.83 -21.58 -15.43
C LEU A 87 4.51 -20.31 -14.90
N PRO A 88 5.79 -20.39 -14.54
CA PRO A 88 6.59 -19.21 -14.21
C PRO A 88 6.73 -18.29 -15.42
N VAL A 89 6.60 -16.99 -15.20
CA VAL A 89 6.84 -15.96 -16.22
C VAL A 89 8.19 -15.30 -15.93
N GLY A 90 9.12 -15.46 -16.87
CA GLY A 90 10.46 -14.89 -16.72
C GLY A 90 10.47 -13.37 -16.95
N PRO A 91 11.33 -12.60 -16.24
CA PRO A 91 11.37 -11.13 -16.31
C PRO A 91 11.70 -10.61 -17.71
N LYS A 92 12.50 -11.36 -18.51
CA LYS A 92 12.82 -10.98 -19.90
C LYS A 92 11.56 -10.94 -20.78
N ARG A 93 10.61 -11.86 -20.57
CA ARG A 93 9.36 -11.89 -21.34
C ARG A 93 8.45 -10.72 -20.99
N VAL A 94 8.37 -10.38 -19.69
CA VAL A 94 7.63 -9.21 -19.21
C VAL A 94 8.22 -7.92 -19.77
N LYS A 95 9.55 -7.76 -19.66
CA LYS A 95 10.27 -6.60 -20.20
C LYS A 95 10.07 -6.46 -21.71
N ALA A 96 10.12 -7.55 -22.47
CA ALA A 96 9.86 -7.51 -23.90
C ALA A 96 8.42 -7.13 -24.24
N ALA A 97 7.45 -7.59 -23.44
CA ALA A 97 6.03 -7.23 -23.61
C ALA A 97 5.78 -5.72 -23.36
N LEU A 98 6.50 -5.14 -22.42
CA LEU A 98 6.37 -3.72 -22.04
C LEU A 98 7.32 -2.80 -22.82
N ALA A 99 8.06 -3.31 -23.81
CA ALA A 99 8.98 -2.49 -24.59
C ALA A 99 8.24 -1.28 -25.20
N GLY A 100 8.70 -0.08 -24.84
CA GLY A 100 8.08 1.19 -25.26
C GLY A 100 7.01 1.74 -24.29
N LEU A 101 6.67 1.01 -23.22
CA LEU A 101 5.77 1.49 -22.14
C LEU A 101 6.49 1.66 -20.80
N ASP A 102 7.73 1.22 -20.68
CA ASP A 102 8.54 1.17 -19.46
C ASP A 102 9.44 2.40 -19.24
N GLY A 103 9.32 3.42 -20.10
CA GLY A 103 10.06 4.67 -19.97
C GLY A 103 9.27 5.78 -19.25
N PRO A 104 9.95 6.80 -18.70
CA PRO A 104 9.28 7.95 -18.10
C PRO A 104 8.30 8.62 -19.09
N GLY A 105 7.04 8.74 -18.71
CA GLY A 105 6.00 9.36 -19.53
C GLY A 105 5.58 8.57 -20.78
N ALA A 106 5.99 7.31 -20.90
CA ALA A 106 5.66 6.45 -22.04
C ALA A 106 4.20 5.98 -22.05
N LEU A 107 3.57 5.91 -20.87
CA LEU A 107 2.15 5.57 -20.76
C LEU A 107 1.25 6.72 -21.21
N PRO A 108 0.03 6.42 -21.74
CA PRO A 108 -0.89 7.44 -22.27
C PRO A 108 -1.26 8.55 -21.27
N ALA A 109 -1.40 8.24 -19.98
CA ALA A 109 -1.64 9.20 -18.90
C ALA A 109 -0.39 9.48 -18.05
N LYS A 110 0.80 9.07 -18.55
CA LYS A 110 2.10 9.32 -17.91
C LYS A 110 2.29 8.69 -16.53
N GLY A 111 1.54 7.66 -16.19
CA GLY A 111 1.80 6.84 -15.01
C GLY A 111 3.18 6.17 -15.07
N CYS A 112 3.62 5.62 -13.96
CA CYS A 112 4.89 4.91 -13.85
C CYS A 112 4.65 3.41 -13.72
N LEU A 113 5.42 2.60 -14.46
CA LEU A 113 5.45 1.15 -14.31
C LEU A 113 6.69 0.72 -13.54
N THR A 114 6.48 -0.11 -12.53
CA THR A 114 7.53 -0.79 -11.78
C THR A 114 7.30 -2.29 -11.74
N THR A 115 8.34 -3.03 -11.42
CA THR A 115 8.27 -4.49 -11.25
C THR A 115 8.69 -4.84 -9.84
N GLU A 116 7.85 -5.61 -9.16
CA GLU A 116 8.06 -6.09 -7.80
C GLU A 116 8.94 -7.36 -7.77
N PRO A 117 9.53 -7.74 -6.61
CA PRO A 117 10.52 -8.83 -6.51
C PRO A 117 10.12 -10.17 -7.13
N GLY A 118 8.83 -10.51 -7.11
CA GLY A 118 8.29 -11.74 -7.70
C GLY A 118 7.82 -11.60 -9.13
N GLY A 119 8.07 -10.44 -9.78
CA GLY A 119 7.63 -10.15 -11.15
C GLY A 119 6.20 -9.63 -11.24
N GLN A 120 5.60 -9.20 -10.11
CA GLN A 120 4.34 -8.47 -10.13
C GLN A 120 4.59 -7.12 -10.80
N LEU A 121 3.60 -6.67 -11.56
CA LEU A 121 3.64 -5.37 -12.21
C LEU A 121 2.86 -4.36 -11.38
N GLU A 122 3.46 -3.21 -11.10
CA GLU A 122 2.83 -2.09 -10.43
C GLU A 122 2.69 -0.92 -11.39
N LEU A 123 1.50 -0.31 -11.40
CA LEU A 123 1.22 0.95 -12.07
C LEU A 123 0.91 2.01 -11.02
N SER A 124 1.73 3.05 -10.95
CA SER A 124 1.48 4.25 -10.14
C SER A 124 0.93 5.36 -11.02
N SER A 125 -0.28 5.86 -10.71
CA SER A 125 -0.87 7.00 -11.41
C SER A 125 -0.19 8.32 -11.03
N LEU A 126 -0.27 9.32 -11.88
CA LEU A 126 -0.04 10.69 -11.43
C LEU A 126 -1.16 11.12 -10.45
N PRO A 127 -0.87 12.04 -9.51
CA PRO A 127 -1.89 12.59 -8.63
C PRO A 127 -2.86 13.49 -9.43
N ALA A 128 -4.15 13.20 -9.32
CA ALA A 128 -5.23 13.95 -9.96
C ALA A 128 -5.96 14.83 -8.94
N THR A 129 -6.66 15.87 -9.43
CA THR A 129 -7.45 16.77 -8.58
C THR A 129 -8.87 16.27 -8.33
N THR A 130 -9.33 15.33 -9.15
CA THR A 130 -10.63 14.69 -8.97
C THR A 130 -10.51 13.17 -9.04
N ILE A 131 -11.41 12.48 -8.34
CA ILE A 131 -11.47 11.02 -8.41
C ILE A 131 -11.81 10.52 -9.83
N GLY A 132 -12.59 11.29 -10.57
CA GLY A 132 -12.95 10.97 -11.97
C GLY A 132 -11.74 10.98 -12.90
N GLU A 133 -10.87 11.98 -12.77
CA GLU A 133 -9.60 12.08 -13.51
C GLU A 133 -8.66 10.94 -13.10
N CYS A 134 -8.44 10.71 -11.80
CA CYS A 134 -7.58 9.64 -11.30
C CYS A 134 -7.98 8.29 -11.90
N VAL A 135 -9.27 7.96 -11.87
CA VAL A 135 -9.77 6.69 -12.41
C VAL A 135 -9.65 6.64 -13.93
N ALA A 136 -9.94 7.72 -14.64
CA ALA A 136 -9.85 7.76 -16.11
C ALA A 136 -8.40 7.63 -16.58
N ASP A 137 -7.46 8.28 -15.91
CA ASP A 137 -6.04 8.26 -16.25
C ASP A 137 -5.44 6.89 -15.99
N ALA A 138 -5.65 6.33 -14.80
CA ALA A 138 -5.19 4.99 -14.47
C ALA A 138 -5.80 3.92 -15.39
N ALA A 139 -7.08 4.06 -15.76
CA ALA A 139 -7.73 3.13 -16.69
C ALA A 139 -7.13 3.20 -18.11
N ARG A 140 -6.73 4.39 -18.59
CA ARG A 140 -6.05 4.54 -19.91
C ARG A 140 -4.69 3.86 -19.91
N ASP A 141 -3.91 4.07 -18.87
CA ASP A 141 -2.59 3.45 -18.73
C ASP A 141 -2.73 1.93 -18.61
N MET A 142 -3.69 1.45 -17.80
CA MET A 142 -3.99 0.04 -17.67
C MET A 142 -4.43 -0.63 -18.96
N ALA A 143 -5.20 0.05 -19.80
CA ALA A 143 -5.62 -0.47 -21.09
C ALA A 143 -4.40 -0.73 -21.99
N ALA A 144 -3.47 0.21 -22.07
CA ALA A 144 -2.25 0.07 -22.86
C ALA A 144 -1.36 -1.09 -22.34
N VAL A 145 -1.17 -1.18 -21.02
CA VAL A 145 -0.39 -2.26 -20.40
C VAL A 145 -1.06 -3.61 -20.63
N THR A 146 -2.39 -3.69 -20.48
CA THR A 146 -3.14 -4.94 -20.68
C THR A 146 -3.06 -5.40 -22.14
N GLU A 147 -3.16 -4.50 -23.11
CA GLU A 147 -3.02 -4.81 -24.53
C GLU A 147 -1.62 -5.36 -24.84
N ALA A 148 -0.57 -4.71 -24.35
CA ALA A 148 0.81 -5.14 -24.53
C ALA A 148 1.06 -6.54 -23.94
N MET A 149 0.56 -6.79 -22.73
CA MET A 149 0.68 -8.08 -22.07
C MET A 149 -0.07 -9.17 -22.81
N GLN A 150 -1.31 -8.91 -23.26
CA GLN A 150 -2.10 -9.86 -24.03
C GLN A 150 -1.43 -10.19 -25.37
N GLY A 151 -0.83 -9.21 -26.06
CA GLY A 151 -0.06 -9.41 -27.28
C GLY A 151 1.14 -10.36 -27.08
N ALA A 152 1.69 -10.42 -25.88
CA ALA A 152 2.78 -11.33 -25.50
C ALA A 152 2.29 -12.69 -24.95
N GLY A 153 0.99 -12.96 -24.97
CA GLY A 153 0.39 -14.18 -24.39
C GLY A 153 0.47 -14.20 -22.87
N LEU A 154 0.45 -13.02 -22.24
CA LEU A 154 0.44 -12.82 -20.79
C LEU A 154 -0.90 -12.23 -20.35
N CYS A 155 -1.25 -12.40 -19.09
CA CYS A 155 -2.41 -11.74 -18.50
C CYS A 155 -2.07 -11.17 -17.13
N LEU A 156 -2.76 -10.07 -16.78
CA LEU A 156 -2.71 -9.44 -15.47
C LEU A 156 -3.81 -10.02 -14.59
N SER A 157 -3.43 -10.51 -13.42
CA SER A 157 -4.34 -11.18 -12.50
C SER A 157 -4.47 -10.39 -11.21
N GLY A 158 -5.68 -9.92 -10.93
CA GLY A 158 -6.02 -9.10 -9.77
C GLY A 158 -6.35 -9.92 -8.52
N HIS A 159 -5.52 -10.90 -8.15
CA HIS A 159 -5.64 -11.60 -6.88
C HIS A 159 -4.72 -10.98 -5.84
N GLY A 160 -5.18 -10.85 -4.61
CA GLY A 160 -4.32 -10.34 -3.53
C GLY A 160 -3.16 -11.26 -3.16
N LEU A 161 -3.25 -12.55 -3.49
CA LEU A 161 -2.18 -13.55 -3.35
C LEU A 161 -2.21 -14.48 -4.55
N ASP A 162 -1.03 -14.90 -5.05
CA ASP A 162 -0.94 -15.90 -6.12
C ASP A 162 -1.52 -17.24 -5.66
N PRO A 163 -2.66 -17.67 -6.26
CA PRO A 163 -3.29 -18.92 -5.84
C PRO A 163 -2.64 -20.18 -6.38
N PHE A 164 -1.68 -20.09 -7.33
CA PHE A 164 -1.14 -21.26 -8.02
C PHE A 164 0.34 -21.49 -7.75
N ARG A 165 1.17 -20.47 -7.87
CA ARG A 165 2.63 -20.60 -7.86
C ARG A 165 3.22 -20.44 -6.46
N PRO A 166 4.32 -21.15 -6.16
CA PRO A 166 5.12 -20.85 -4.98
C PRO A 166 5.82 -19.48 -5.13
N PRO A 167 6.18 -18.82 -4.01
CA PRO A 167 6.92 -17.57 -4.05
C PRO A 167 8.31 -17.77 -4.65
N LEU A 168 8.64 -16.98 -5.66
CA LEU A 168 9.93 -16.98 -6.33
C LEU A 168 10.38 -15.55 -6.59
N ARG A 169 11.54 -15.16 -6.07
CA ARG A 169 12.16 -13.88 -6.41
C ARG A 169 12.78 -13.95 -7.79
N VAL A 170 12.40 -13.04 -8.68
CA VAL A 170 12.88 -12.95 -10.06
C VAL A 170 13.75 -11.72 -10.32
N LEU A 171 13.69 -10.71 -9.44
CA LEU A 171 14.55 -9.54 -9.51
C LEU A 171 15.79 -9.76 -8.65
N ASP A 172 16.95 -9.58 -9.28
CA ASP A 172 18.24 -9.67 -8.61
C ASP A 172 18.77 -8.25 -8.33
N SER A 173 18.64 -7.83 -7.07
CA SER A 173 19.20 -6.57 -6.58
C SER A 173 19.66 -6.74 -5.14
N PRO A 174 20.67 -5.97 -4.67
CA PRO A 174 21.14 -6.01 -3.29
C PRO A 174 20.04 -5.73 -2.27
N ARG A 175 19.11 -4.83 -2.60
CA ARG A 175 17.92 -4.53 -1.79
C ARG A 175 17.08 -5.78 -1.54
N TYR A 176 16.69 -6.45 -2.61
CA TYR A 176 15.78 -7.60 -2.51
C TYR A 176 16.47 -8.85 -1.94
N ALA A 177 17.77 -8.99 -2.14
CA ALA A 177 18.56 -10.02 -1.49
C ALA A 177 18.61 -9.80 0.04
N ALA A 178 18.88 -8.59 0.49
CA ALA A 178 18.88 -8.23 1.90
C ALA A 178 17.48 -8.36 2.53
N MET A 179 16.43 -7.95 1.80
CA MET A 179 15.04 -8.06 2.24
C MET A 179 14.62 -9.52 2.40
N GLU A 180 14.99 -10.40 1.47
CA GLU A 180 14.72 -11.83 1.54
C GLU A 180 15.41 -12.45 2.77
N GLU A 181 16.70 -12.16 2.97
CA GLU A 181 17.45 -12.65 4.13
C GLU A 181 16.89 -12.14 5.45
N TYR A 182 16.52 -10.85 5.50
CA TYR A 182 15.91 -10.26 6.70
C TYR A 182 14.64 -11.01 7.11
N PHE A 183 13.74 -11.26 6.18
CA PHE A 183 12.47 -11.90 6.48
C PHE A 183 12.60 -13.41 6.71
N ASP A 184 13.55 -14.09 6.08
CA ASP A 184 13.76 -15.52 6.27
C ASP A 184 14.16 -15.88 7.71
N ARG A 185 14.73 -14.93 8.46
CA ARG A 185 15.01 -15.09 9.91
C ARG A 185 13.74 -15.43 10.71
N SER A 186 12.58 -14.97 10.24
CA SER A 186 11.27 -15.17 10.89
C SER A 186 10.38 -16.19 10.18
N GLY A 187 10.87 -16.89 9.15
CA GLY A 187 10.16 -17.92 8.42
C GLY A 187 9.64 -17.49 7.04
N PRO A 188 8.80 -18.31 6.40
CA PRO A 188 8.52 -18.17 4.96
C PRO A 188 7.56 -17.02 4.58
N ALA A 189 6.98 -16.31 5.55
CA ALA A 189 5.98 -15.28 5.28
C ALA A 189 6.55 -14.12 4.45
N GLY A 190 7.82 -13.78 4.66
CA GLY A 190 8.49 -12.71 3.91
C GLY A 190 8.58 -12.99 2.41
N ARG A 191 9.01 -14.16 2.02
CA ARG A 191 9.08 -14.56 0.60
C ARG A 191 7.70 -14.55 -0.05
N ILE A 192 6.66 -14.99 0.67
CA ILE A 192 5.29 -14.97 0.17
C ILE A 192 4.83 -13.52 -0.05
N MET A 193 5.08 -12.64 0.91
CA MET A 193 4.75 -11.23 0.80
C MET A 193 5.46 -10.59 -0.39
N MET A 194 6.79 -10.72 -0.49
CA MET A 194 7.60 -10.11 -1.54
C MET A 194 7.23 -10.59 -2.94
N CYS A 195 6.97 -11.91 -3.10
CA CYS A 195 6.97 -12.54 -4.42
C CYS A 195 5.59 -13.03 -4.88
N SER A 196 4.57 -12.97 -4.03
CA SER A 196 3.27 -13.60 -4.36
C SER A 196 2.07 -12.71 -4.03
N THR A 197 2.25 -11.51 -3.49
CA THR A 197 1.12 -10.63 -3.15
C THR A 197 0.97 -9.48 -4.12
N ALA A 198 -0.26 -8.96 -4.25
CA ALA A 198 -0.59 -7.77 -5.01
C ALA A 198 -1.72 -6.99 -4.32
N SER A 199 -1.74 -5.67 -4.48
CA SER A 199 -2.64 -4.75 -3.78
C SER A 199 -3.22 -3.66 -4.67
N VAL A 200 -4.25 -3.01 -4.15
CA VAL A 200 -4.69 -1.67 -4.54
C VAL A 200 -4.25 -0.72 -3.43
N GLN A 201 -3.44 0.27 -3.76
CA GLN A 201 -2.97 1.30 -2.82
C GLN A 201 -3.60 2.63 -3.22
N VAL A 202 -4.33 3.24 -2.30
CA VAL A 202 -4.97 4.55 -2.53
C VAL A 202 -4.14 5.61 -1.86
N CYS A 203 -3.70 6.60 -2.64
CA CYS A 203 -2.85 7.70 -2.19
C CYS A 203 -3.68 8.98 -2.08
N LEU A 204 -3.66 9.61 -0.91
CA LEU A 204 -4.46 10.81 -0.61
C LEU A 204 -3.61 11.81 0.15
N ASP A 205 -3.77 13.12 -0.13
CA ASP A 205 -3.09 14.15 0.65
C ASP A 205 -3.24 13.93 2.15
N ALA A 206 -2.18 14.21 2.91
CA ALA A 206 -2.19 14.00 4.36
C ALA A 206 -3.27 14.83 5.06
N GLY A 207 -3.54 16.01 4.55
CA GLY A 207 -4.56 16.93 5.08
C GLY A 207 -3.95 18.18 5.72
N GLU A 208 -4.80 18.99 6.31
CA GLU A 208 -4.44 20.27 6.89
C GLU A 208 -3.67 20.13 8.21
N GLY A 209 -2.98 21.18 8.60
CA GLY A 209 -2.47 21.36 9.96
C GLY A 209 -3.60 21.51 10.98
N GLY A 210 -3.25 21.52 12.26
CA GLY A 210 -4.23 21.79 13.33
C GLY A 210 -5.11 20.59 13.69
N LEU A 211 -6.35 20.86 14.14
CA LEU A 211 -7.28 19.88 14.72
C LEU A 211 -8.62 19.79 13.97
N GLY A 212 -8.77 20.47 12.84
CA GLY A 212 -9.99 20.49 12.03
C GLY A 212 -10.36 19.12 11.45
N GLU A 213 -11.53 19.04 10.83
CA GLU A 213 -12.07 17.80 10.24
C GLU A 213 -11.21 17.28 9.09
N GLN A 214 -10.49 18.14 8.37
CA GLN A 214 -9.55 17.80 7.30
C GLN A 214 -8.10 17.71 7.77
N SER A 215 -7.86 17.74 9.10
CA SER A 215 -6.49 17.65 9.63
C SER A 215 -5.87 16.28 9.37
N TYR A 216 -4.55 16.26 9.16
CA TYR A 216 -3.80 15.00 8.99
C TYR A 216 -3.98 14.04 10.19
N ARG A 217 -4.19 14.57 11.40
CA ARG A 217 -4.44 13.77 12.61
C ARG A 217 -5.74 13.00 12.51
N ARG A 218 -6.81 13.70 12.09
CA ARG A 218 -8.13 13.10 11.96
C ARG A 218 -8.18 12.11 10.80
N ARG A 219 -7.58 12.45 9.64
CA ARG A 219 -7.49 11.57 8.47
C ARG A 219 -6.69 10.31 8.78
N TRP A 220 -5.57 10.45 9.48
CA TRP A 220 -4.77 9.33 9.97
C TRP A 220 -5.56 8.41 10.90
N HIS A 221 -6.25 8.99 11.88
CA HIS A 221 -7.10 8.23 12.80
C HIS A 221 -8.23 7.50 12.06
N LEU A 222 -8.94 8.20 11.17
CA LEU A 222 -10.02 7.63 10.36
C LEU A 222 -9.54 6.41 9.57
N LEU A 223 -8.43 6.53 8.83
CA LEU A 223 -7.89 5.44 8.01
C LEU A 223 -7.55 4.20 8.80
N HIS A 224 -6.98 4.36 9.98
CA HIS A 224 -6.68 3.22 10.85
C HIS A 224 -7.96 2.62 11.48
N THR A 225 -8.95 3.43 11.76
CA THR A 225 -10.22 2.98 12.33
C THR A 225 -11.04 2.18 11.32
N ILE A 226 -11.14 2.66 10.07
CA ILE A 226 -11.88 1.97 8.99
C ILE A 226 -11.04 0.92 8.26
N GLY A 227 -9.74 0.83 8.49
CA GLY A 227 -8.87 -0.13 7.82
C GLY A 227 -9.40 -1.57 7.82
N PRO A 228 -9.85 -2.13 8.97
CA PRO A 228 -10.48 -3.43 9.00
C PRO A 228 -11.73 -3.56 8.11
N VAL A 229 -12.52 -2.48 7.98
CA VAL A 229 -13.70 -2.45 7.10
C VAL A 229 -13.28 -2.59 5.64
N LEU A 230 -12.23 -1.87 5.22
CA LEU A 230 -11.68 -1.95 3.86
C LEU A 230 -11.07 -3.33 3.58
N VAL A 231 -10.32 -3.90 4.54
CA VAL A 231 -9.79 -5.26 4.41
C VAL A 231 -10.92 -6.28 4.22
N ALA A 232 -11.98 -6.20 5.01
CA ALA A 232 -13.09 -7.15 4.95
C ALA A 232 -13.90 -7.01 3.65
N ALA A 233 -14.19 -5.78 3.22
CA ALA A 233 -14.99 -5.51 2.04
C ALA A 233 -14.30 -5.95 0.74
N PHE A 234 -12.98 -5.76 0.67
CA PHE A 234 -12.18 -5.97 -0.54
C PHE A 234 -11.25 -7.19 -0.46
N ALA A 235 -11.46 -8.09 0.50
CA ALA A 235 -10.70 -9.33 0.59
C ALA A 235 -10.83 -10.14 -0.70
N ASN A 236 -9.68 -10.53 -1.30
CA ASN A 236 -9.62 -11.21 -2.59
C ASN A 236 -8.41 -12.16 -2.70
N SER A 237 -8.10 -12.89 -1.62
CA SER A 237 -6.97 -13.83 -1.63
C SER A 237 -7.24 -15.07 -0.75
N PRO A 238 -8.32 -15.85 -1.04
CA PRO A 238 -8.69 -16.97 -0.19
C PRO A 238 -7.92 -18.27 -0.49
N LEU A 239 -7.19 -18.32 -1.61
CA LEU A 239 -6.55 -19.52 -2.12
C LEU A 239 -5.02 -19.43 -2.03
N ARG A 240 -4.38 -20.59 -1.85
CA ARG A 240 -2.94 -20.79 -1.98
C ARG A 240 -2.67 -22.20 -2.51
N GLN A 241 -1.87 -22.31 -3.58
CA GLN A 241 -1.57 -23.58 -4.25
C GLN A 241 -2.86 -24.38 -4.57
N GLY A 242 -3.85 -23.67 -5.14
CA GLY A 242 -5.15 -24.25 -5.53
C GLY A 242 -6.07 -24.61 -4.37
N ARG A 243 -5.72 -24.32 -3.11
CA ARG A 243 -6.50 -24.76 -1.93
C ARG A 243 -6.98 -23.57 -1.08
N PRO A 244 -8.20 -23.64 -0.53
CA PRO A 244 -8.67 -22.68 0.45
C PRO A 244 -7.78 -22.62 1.69
N THR A 245 -7.44 -21.40 2.13
CA THR A 245 -6.56 -21.17 3.28
C THR A 245 -7.31 -21.02 4.61
N GLY A 246 -8.62 -20.83 4.55
CA GLY A 246 -9.45 -20.47 5.69
C GLY A 246 -9.46 -18.96 6.00
N TRP A 247 -8.89 -18.15 5.11
CA TRP A 247 -8.89 -16.68 5.18
C TRP A 247 -9.58 -16.11 3.95
N ARG A 248 -10.28 -14.96 4.09
CA ARG A 248 -10.76 -14.19 2.94
C ARG A 248 -9.64 -13.36 2.32
N SER A 249 -8.77 -12.79 3.18
CA SER A 249 -7.50 -12.18 2.76
C SER A 249 -6.33 -12.93 3.36
N THR A 250 -5.79 -13.90 2.62
CA THR A 250 -4.54 -14.57 3.00
C THR A 250 -3.37 -13.62 2.91
N ARG A 251 -3.42 -12.62 2.03
CA ARG A 251 -2.43 -11.55 1.95
C ARG A 251 -2.28 -10.88 3.32
N GLN A 252 -3.36 -10.43 3.95
CA GLN A 252 -3.30 -9.82 5.28
C GLN A 252 -2.84 -10.81 6.36
N ALA A 253 -3.21 -12.07 6.26
CA ALA A 253 -2.72 -13.11 7.17
C ALA A 253 -1.20 -13.32 7.05
N VAL A 254 -0.63 -13.17 5.86
CA VAL A 254 0.83 -13.21 5.61
C VAL A 254 1.48 -11.98 6.23
N TRP A 255 0.96 -10.79 5.97
CA TRP A 255 1.46 -9.53 6.54
C TRP A 255 1.48 -9.55 8.08
N ALA A 256 0.48 -10.15 8.70
CA ALA A 256 0.39 -10.27 10.16
C ALA A 256 1.47 -11.20 10.77
N ARG A 257 2.18 -11.98 9.96
CA ARG A 257 3.27 -12.87 10.40
C ARG A 257 4.66 -12.27 10.18
N LEU A 258 4.72 -11.08 9.59
CA LEU A 258 5.97 -10.36 9.41
C LEU A 258 6.36 -9.60 10.68
N ASP A 259 7.54 -8.97 10.63
CA ASP A 259 8.02 -8.08 11.69
C ASP A 259 6.96 -7.03 12.09
N PRO A 260 6.45 -7.10 13.35
CA PRO A 260 5.42 -6.16 13.78
C PRO A 260 5.90 -4.72 13.92
N GLY A 261 7.19 -4.48 14.10
CA GLY A 261 7.78 -3.14 14.09
C GLY A 261 7.71 -2.44 12.75
N ARG A 262 7.42 -3.19 11.68
CA ARG A 262 7.41 -2.74 10.31
C ARG A 262 6.02 -2.79 9.65
N THR A 263 5.15 -3.69 10.11
CA THR A 263 3.88 -3.99 9.44
C THR A 263 2.63 -3.68 10.26
N LYS A 264 2.75 -3.48 11.57
CA LYS A 264 1.62 -3.05 12.41
C LYS A 264 1.38 -1.55 12.32
N PRO A 265 0.15 -1.10 12.54
CA PRO A 265 -0.09 0.32 12.78
C PRO A 265 0.74 0.82 13.96
N PRO A 266 1.30 2.04 13.90
CA PRO A 266 1.99 2.65 15.05
C PRO A 266 1.15 2.60 16.32
N GLN A 267 1.80 2.46 17.47
CA GLN A 267 1.12 2.40 18.76
C GLN A 267 0.47 3.77 19.10
N GLY A 268 -0.62 3.75 19.85
CA GLY A 268 -1.29 4.97 20.32
C GLY A 268 -2.45 5.47 19.44
N ILE A 269 -2.58 5.01 18.20
CA ILE A 269 -3.68 5.40 17.29
C ILE A 269 -5.04 4.91 17.81
N ARG A 270 -5.05 3.90 18.65
CA ARG A 270 -6.22 3.11 19.06
C ARG A 270 -7.06 3.70 20.21
N ARG A 271 -6.74 4.89 20.72
CA ARG A 271 -7.51 5.53 21.80
C ARG A 271 -8.23 6.77 21.29
N PRO A 272 -9.57 6.75 21.17
CA PRO A 272 -10.33 7.96 20.89
C PRO A 272 -10.04 9.04 21.94
N GLY A 273 -9.86 10.29 21.51
CA GLY A 273 -9.71 11.44 22.41
C GLY A 273 -8.33 11.71 22.99
N VAL A 274 -7.32 10.88 22.71
CA VAL A 274 -5.94 11.22 23.10
C VAL A 274 -5.33 12.08 22.00
N SER A 275 -5.04 13.34 22.32
CA SER A 275 -4.24 14.24 21.48
C SER A 275 -2.80 13.77 21.46
N THR A 276 -2.52 12.73 20.71
CA THR A 276 -1.17 12.24 20.49
C THR A 276 -0.60 12.92 19.27
N ASP A 277 0.65 13.34 19.34
CA ASP A 277 1.36 13.86 18.18
C ASP A 277 1.66 12.70 17.22
N VAL A 278 0.84 12.62 16.17
CA VAL A 278 0.96 11.59 15.12
C VAL A 278 2.35 11.59 14.47
N ARG A 279 2.97 12.77 14.32
CA ARG A 279 4.30 12.90 13.73
C ARG A 279 5.36 12.27 14.61
N SER A 280 5.34 12.57 15.91
CA SER A 280 6.28 11.97 16.88
C SER A 280 6.08 10.46 16.98
N GLN A 281 4.82 9.98 17.01
CA GLN A 281 4.53 8.54 16.98
C GLN A 281 5.08 7.84 15.74
N TRP A 282 4.96 8.48 14.58
CA TRP A 282 5.51 7.95 13.34
C TRP A 282 7.05 7.98 13.34
N ALA A 283 7.66 9.05 13.84
CA ALA A 283 9.10 9.14 13.96
C ALA A 283 9.65 8.05 14.89
N ASP A 284 9.04 7.85 16.08
CA ASP A 284 9.43 6.76 16.98
C ASP A 284 9.25 5.39 16.34
N TYR A 285 8.12 5.15 15.66
CA TYR A 285 7.88 3.91 14.91
C TYR A 285 8.98 3.65 13.89
N ALA A 286 9.36 4.68 13.13
CA ALA A 286 10.37 4.56 12.09
C ALA A 286 11.77 4.33 12.68
N LEU A 287 12.14 5.08 13.72
CA LEU A 287 13.45 4.98 14.34
C LEU A 287 13.62 3.68 15.13
N ASP A 288 12.56 3.15 15.73
CA ASP A 288 12.58 1.91 16.50
C ASP A 288 12.37 0.65 15.63
N ALA A 289 12.09 0.80 14.33
CA ALA A 289 12.05 -0.32 13.42
C ALA A 289 13.46 -0.88 13.16
N GLN A 290 13.57 -2.20 13.11
CA GLN A 290 14.84 -2.87 12.80
C GLN A 290 15.32 -2.49 11.40
N LEU A 291 16.63 -2.41 11.22
CA LEU A 291 17.23 -2.20 9.90
C LEU A 291 17.02 -3.44 9.02
N MET A 292 16.47 -3.23 7.85
CA MET A 292 16.37 -4.30 6.85
C MET A 292 17.66 -4.44 6.05
N CYS A 293 18.25 -3.28 5.70
CA CYS A 293 19.49 -3.22 4.95
C CYS A 293 20.26 -1.94 5.24
N ILE A 294 21.58 -2.00 5.05
CA ILE A 294 22.51 -0.87 5.06
C ILE A 294 23.13 -0.83 3.67
N ARG A 295 22.91 0.28 2.93
CA ARG A 295 23.48 0.43 1.59
C ARG A 295 25.00 0.47 1.65
N ARG A 296 25.63 -0.24 0.74
CA ARG A 296 27.08 -0.32 0.58
C ARG A 296 27.44 -0.25 -0.90
N ASP A 297 28.62 0.27 -1.19
CA ASP A 297 29.15 0.35 -2.54
C ASP A 297 29.67 -1.02 -3.02
N GLY A 298 29.67 -1.21 -4.32
CA GLY A 298 30.20 -2.40 -4.96
C GLY A 298 29.33 -3.64 -4.79
N SER A 299 29.98 -4.79 -4.63
CA SER A 299 29.34 -6.11 -4.50
C SER A 299 29.05 -6.52 -3.06
N ASP A 300 29.22 -5.62 -2.08
CA ASP A 300 29.04 -5.92 -0.69
C ASP A 300 27.58 -6.20 -0.33
N SER A 301 27.35 -7.13 0.58
CA SER A 301 26.03 -7.45 1.07
C SER A 301 25.43 -6.25 1.83
N TRP A 302 24.18 -5.93 1.49
CA TRP A 302 23.40 -4.88 2.17
C TRP A 302 22.70 -5.37 3.44
N VAL A 303 22.89 -6.61 3.79
CA VAL A 303 22.25 -7.22 4.98
C VAL A 303 22.64 -6.45 6.24
N ALA A 304 21.64 -6.01 6.98
CA ALA A 304 21.84 -5.36 8.27
C ALA A 304 22.05 -6.40 9.39
N PRO A 305 22.76 -6.03 10.47
CA PRO A 305 22.86 -6.85 11.67
C PRO A 305 21.47 -7.21 12.22
N PRO A 306 21.30 -8.42 12.79
CA PRO A 306 20.06 -8.79 13.45
C PRO A 306 19.76 -7.85 14.63
N ASP A 307 18.47 -7.60 14.85
CA ASP A 307 17.93 -6.84 16.00
C ASP A 307 18.40 -5.38 16.14
N MET A 308 19.17 -4.86 15.19
CA MET A 308 19.62 -3.48 15.14
C MET A 308 18.50 -2.58 14.61
N THR A 309 18.09 -1.58 15.38
CA THR A 309 17.15 -0.54 14.94
C THR A 309 17.88 0.64 14.28
N PHE A 310 17.14 1.50 13.57
CA PHE A 310 17.73 2.74 13.04
C PHE A 310 18.22 3.64 14.21
N ARG A 311 17.51 3.65 15.33
CA ARG A 311 17.90 4.38 16.55
C ARG A 311 19.22 3.85 17.13
N ASP A 312 19.42 2.53 17.16
CA ASP A 312 20.68 1.95 17.62
C ASP A 312 21.85 2.37 16.73
N TRP A 313 21.62 2.45 15.42
CA TRP A 313 22.64 2.93 14.47
C TRP A 313 22.99 4.41 14.68
N LEU A 314 22.00 5.29 14.90
CA LEU A 314 22.21 6.69 15.25
C LEU A 314 23.02 6.87 16.53
N LEU A 315 22.78 6.02 17.53
CA LEU A 315 23.46 6.10 18.85
C LEU A 315 24.82 5.41 18.86
N GLY A 316 25.19 4.71 17.81
CA GLY A 316 26.43 3.92 17.77
C GLY A 316 26.50 2.83 18.84
N THR A 317 25.34 2.33 19.30
CA THR A 317 25.25 1.34 20.38
C THR A 317 25.60 -0.07 19.94
N ASP A 318 25.79 -0.30 18.65
CA ASP A 318 26.29 -1.56 18.12
C ASP A 318 27.78 -1.67 18.34
N CYS A 319 28.19 -2.71 19.10
CA CYS A 319 29.58 -2.97 19.44
C CYS A 319 30.45 -3.41 18.25
N SER A 320 29.89 -3.59 17.07
CA SER A 320 30.65 -3.89 15.86
C SER A 320 31.14 -2.57 15.23
N SER A 321 32.39 -2.21 15.47
CA SER A 321 33.09 -0.99 15.02
C SER A 321 33.19 -0.82 13.46
N HIS A 322 32.30 -1.44 12.68
CA HIS A 322 32.44 -1.56 11.23
C HIS A 322 31.40 -0.77 10.44
N HIS A 323 30.47 -0.06 11.08
CA HIS A 323 29.45 0.71 10.38
C HIS A 323 29.73 2.20 10.48
N ARG A 324 29.75 2.87 9.32
CA ARG A 324 29.76 4.33 9.29
C ARG A 324 28.52 4.89 9.99
N PRO A 325 28.54 6.13 10.47
CA PRO A 325 27.35 6.82 10.94
C PRO A 325 26.28 6.89 9.85
N PRO A 326 24.98 6.80 10.19
CA PRO A 326 23.91 6.93 9.21
C PRO A 326 23.78 8.38 8.71
N THR A 327 23.30 8.53 7.48
CA THR A 327 23.01 9.80 6.83
C THR A 327 21.49 10.01 6.70
N LEU A 328 21.05 11.19 6.23
CA LEU A 328 19.65 11.42 5.85
C LEU A 328 19.21 10.51 4.72
N ASP A 329 20.08 10.25 3.72
CA ASP A 329 19.78 9.31 2.64
C ASP A 329 19.55 7.88 3.14
N ASP A 330 20.27 7.45 4.20
CA ASP A 330 20.02 6.16 4.82
C ASP A 330 18.68 6.14 5.55
N LEU A 331 18.30 7.26 6.16
CA LEU A 331 17.00 7.41 6.82
C LEU A 331 15.86 7.36 5.78
N ASP A 332 15.98 8.09 4.68
CA ASP A 332 14.98 8.07 3.60
C ASP A 332 14.85 6.66 3.01
N TYR A 333 15.99 6.00 2.81
CA TYR A 333 15.99 4.61 2.36
C TYR A 333 15.34 3.66 3.38
N HIS A 334 15.63 3.83 4.67
CA HIS A 334 15.00 3.05 5.74
C HIS A 334 13.49 3.25 5.78
N LEU A 335 12.99 4.48 5.63
CA LEU A 335 11.56 4.78 5.54
C LEU A 335 10.88 4.04 4.39
N SER A 336 11.58 3.84 3.26
CA SER A 336 11.07 3.06 2.13
C SER A 336 10.94 1.55 2.42
N THR A 337 11.52 1.06 3.52
CA THR A 337 11.44 -0.34 3.95
C THR A 337 10.37 -0.58 5.02
N LEU A 338 9.57 0.41 5.37
CA LEU A 338 8.46 0.30 6.33
C LEU A 338 7.16 0.03 5.59
N PHE A 339 6.39 -0.93 6.05
CA PHE A 339 5.20 -1.45 5.37
C PHE A 339 3.95 -1.47 6.28
N PRO A 340 3.60 -0.37 6.99
CA PRO A 340 2.38 -0.32 7.78
C PRO A 340 1.14 -0.30 6.87
N PRO A 341 -0.06 -0.56 7.42
CA PRO A 341 -1.30 -0.50 6.63
C PRO A 341 -1.58 0.87 6.00
N VAL A 342 -1.15 1.95 6.66
CA VAL A 342 -1.13 3.31 6.13
C VAL A 342 0.27 3.86 6.29
N ARG A 343 0.92 4.22 5.18
CA ARG A 343 2.27 4.77 5.16
C ARG A 343 2.23 6.25 4.80
N PRO A 344 2.80 7.14 5.64
CA PRO A 344 2.92 8.55 5.29
C PRO A 344 4.20 8.79 4.47
N ARG A 345 4.03 9.32 3.25
CA ARG A 345 5.11 9.69 2.31
C ARG A 345 4.87 11.08 1.72
N GLY A 346 4.63 12.08 2.57
CA GLY A 346 4.11 13.37 2.15
C GLY A 346 2.60 13.36 1.91
N HIS A 347 2.06 12.21 1.57
CA HIS A 347 0.66 11.84 1.46
C HIS A 347 0.37 10.61 2.32
N LEU A 348 -0.86 10.16 2.41
CA LEU A 348 -1.25 8.92 3.08
C LEU A 348 -1.48 7.84 2.03
N GLU A 349 -0.66 6.80 2.05
CA GLU A 349 -0.72 5.64 1.17
C GLU A 349 -1.37 4.47 1.92
N LEU A 350 -2.52 4.04 1.44
CA LEU A 350 -3.25 2.91 2.02
C LEU A 350 -2.81 1.61 1.36
N ARG A 351 -2.25 0.68 2.14
CA ARG A 351 -1.61 -0.54 1.63
C ARG A 351 -2.37 -1.83 1.94
N MET A 352 -3.50 -1.74 2.64
CA MET A 352 -4.18 -2.91 3.19
C MET A 352 -5.15 -3.61 2.22
N ILE A 353 -5.48 -3.04 1.07
CA ILE A 353 -6.51 -3.56 0.18
C ILE A 353 -5.90 -4.59 -0.78
N ASP A 354 -6.49 -5.78 -0.87
CA ASP A 354 -6.08 -6.80 -1.84
C ASP A 354 -6.31 -6.32 -3.29
N ALA A 355 -5.44 -6.74 -4.23
CA ALA A 355 -5.68 -6.51 -5.65
C ALA A 355 -7.06 -7.01 -6.07
N GLN A 356 -7.69 -6.32 -7.02
CA GLN A 356 -9.04 -6.59 -7.47
C GLN A 356 -9.07 -7.05 -8.94
N PRO A 357 -9.99 -7.94 -9.33
CA PRO A 357 -10.04 -8.46 -10.69
C PRO A 357 -10.54 -7.39 -11.68
N GLY A 358 -9.91 -7.32 -12.86
CA GLY A 358 -10.29 -6.38 -13.92
C GLY A 358 -10.33 -4.94 -13.43
N ASP A 359 -11.42 -4.24 -13.70
CA ASP A 359 -11.64 -2.84 -13.27
C ASP A 359 -12.17 -2.73 -11.83
N GLY A 360 -12.19 -3.82 -11.07
CA GLY A 360 -12.67 -3.83 -9.68
C GLY A 360 -11.91 -2.89 -8.73
N TRP A 361 -10.67 -2.49 -9.08
CA TRP A 361 -9.86 -1.52 -8.34
C TRP A 361 -10.50 -0.12 -8.25
N VAL A 362 -11.41 0.22 -9.17
CA VAL A 362 -12.14 1.49 -9.17
C VAL A 362 -12.96 1.67 -7.89
N VAL A 363 -13.55 0.59 -7.38
CA VAL A 363 -14.46 0.66 -6.23
C VAL A 363 -13.73 0.99 -4.93
N PRO A 364 -12.66 0.27 -4.50
CA PRO A 364 -11.92 0.64 -3.31
C PRO A 364 -11.31 2.04 -3.40
N THR A 365 -10.87 2.47 -4.59
CA THR A 365 -10.34 3.81 -4.81
C THR A 365 -11.43 4.88 -4.57
N ALA A 366 -12.60 4.71 -5.19
CA ALA A 366 -13.72 5.66 -5.05
C ALA A 366 -14.30 5.70 -3.63
N VAL A 367 -14.50 4.54 -3.01
CA VAL A 367 -15.03 4.43 -1.64
C VAL A 367 -14.07 5.08 -0.64
N THR A 368 -12.78 4.76 -0.71
CA THR A 368 -11.79 5.34 0.19
C THR A 368 -11.68 6.85 0.03
N TRP A 369 -11.61 7.33 -1.22
CA TRP A 369 -11.61 8.78 -1.50
C TRP A 369 -12.85 9.46 -0.91
N ALA A 370 -14.04 8.92 -1.12
CA ALA A 370 -15.28 9.51 -0.66
C ALA A 370 -15.38 9.59 0.87
N LEU A 371 -14.91 8.54 1.57
CA LEU A 371 -14.91 8.50 3.04
C LEU A 371 -13.93 9.52 3.65
N LEU A 372 -12.88 9.94 2.91
CA LEU A 372 -11.91 10.90 3.42
C LEU A 372 -12.17 12.34 2.95
N SER A 373 -12.78 12.51 1.78
CA SER A 373 -12.97 13.84 1.17
C SER A 373 -14.26 14.54 1.64
N ASP A 374 -15.27 13.78 2.08
CA ASP A 374 -16.54 14.32 2.57
C ASP A 374 -16.61 14.21 4.10
N PRO A 375 -16.65 15.33 4.85
CA PRO A 375 -16.69 15.29 6.31
C PRO A 375 -17.87 14.52 6.91
N ARG A 376 -19.02 14.51 6.22
CA ARG A 376 -20.21 13.76 6.68
C ARG A 376 -19.97 12.25 6.53
N ALA A 377 -19.36 11.84 5.41
CA ALA A 377 -19.01 10.45 5.20
C ALA A 377 -17.90 9.99 6.17
N ALA A 378 -16.90 10.84 6.41
CA ALA A 378 -15.85 10.58 7.40
C ALA A 378 -16.40 10.33 8.80
N ASN A 379 -17.33 11.20 9.26
CA ASN A 379 -17.98 11.06 10.57
C ASN A 379 -18.85 9.81 10.66
N ALA A 380 -19.62 9.52 9.62
CA ALA A 380 -20.43 8.29 9.56
C ALA A 380 -19.58 7.03 9.57
N ALA A 381 -18.46 7.02 8.83
CA ALA A 381 -17.54 5.88 8.78
C ALA A 381 -16.83 5.64 10.12
N LEU A 382 -16.41 6.71 10.82
CA LEU A 382 -15.86 6.59 12.18
C LEU A 382 -16.89 5.96 13.11
N ALA A 383 -18.11 6.49 13.16
CA ALA A 383 -19.18 5.98 14.03
C ALA A 383 -19.52 4.52 13.71
N ALA A 384 -19.46 4.11 12.43
CA ALA A 384 -19.72 2.74 12.01
C ALA A 384 -18.59 1.77 12.42
N ALA A 385 -17.33 2.22 12.38
CA ALA A 385 -16.17 1.36 12.62
C ALA A 385 -15.68 1.36 14.08
N GLU A 386 -15.91 2.42 14.86
CA GLU A 386 -15.50 2.49 16.27
C GLU A 386 -15.95 1.29 17.13
N PRO A 387 -17.18 0.75 16.98
CA PRO A 387 -17.59 -0.44 17.74
C PRO A 387 -16.73 -1.68 17.52
N LEU A 388 -16.04 -1.80 16.38
CA LEU A 388 -15.11 -2.90 16.10
C LEU A 388 -13.90 -2.91 17.05
N TRP A 389 -13.61 -1.75 17.66
CA TRP A 389 -12.48 -1.54 18.57
C TRP A 389 -12.88 -1.59 20.05
N ALA A 390 -14.20 -1.68 20.36
CA ALA A 390 -14.72 -1.80 21.71
C ALA A 390 -14.27 -3.14 22.33
N GLY A 391 -13.93 -3.11 23.63
CA GLY A 391 -13.50 -4.30 24.39
C GLY A 391 -11.97 -4.47 24.52
N ARG A 392 -11.15 -3.59 23.93
CA ARG A 392 -9.68 -3.60 24.08
C ARG A 392 -9.12 -2.72 25.23
N GLY A 393 -9.96 -2.25 26.10
CA GLY A 393 -9.58 -1.48 27.28
C GLY A 393 -9.12 -2.37 28.43
N GLY A 394 -7.91 -2.98 28.37
CA GLY A 394 -7.45 -3.75 29.52
C GLY A 394 -6.23 -4.64 29.36
N ALA A 395 -5.78 -4.89 28.14
CA ALA A 395 -4.54 -5.67 27.96
C ALA A 395 -3.33 -4.74 28.00
N GLY A 396 -2.55 -4.86 29.05
CA GLY A 396 -1.42 -4.09 29.51
C GLY A 396 -0.52 -3.46 28.46
N SER A 397 -0.02 -2.29 28.79
CA SER A 397 1.22 -1.70 28.32
C SER A 397 2.41 -2.60 28.67
N GLY A 398 2.44 -3.79 28.12
CA GLY A 398 3.61 -4.64 28.12
C GLY A 398 4.62 -4.00 27.19
N ARG A 399 5.63 -3.36 27.79
CA ARG A 399 6.90 -3.01 27.13
C ARG A 399 7.28 -4.21 26.29
N ALA A 400 7.41 -4.03 24.98
CA ALA A 400 7.91 -5.08 24.10
C ALA A 400 9.25 -5.56 24.64
N GLY A 401 9.25 -6.75 25.24
CA GLY A 401 10.46 -7.37 25.74
C GLY A 401 11.40 -7.61 24.57
N ARG A 402 12.65 -7.24 24.73
CA ARG A 402 13.73 -7.61 23.81
C ARG A 402 13.76 -9.14 23.72
N GLY A 403 13.61 -9.66 22.51
CA GLY A 403 13.91 -11.07 22.21
C GLY A 403 12.70 -12.00 22.28
N GLY A 404 12.23 -12.43 21.14
CA GLY A 404 11.29 -13.54 20.98
C GLY A 404 10.67 -13.52 19.59
N ALA A 405 11.30 -14.19 18.62
CA ALA A 405 10.64 -14.61 17.41
C ALA A 405 9.43 -15.47 17.78
N GLY A 406 8.19 -14.96 17.63
CA GLY A 406 7.03 -15.83 17.82
C GLY A 406 5.72 -15.26 18.29
N SER A 407 5.52 -13.96 18.49
CA SER A 407 4.19 -13.42 18.74
C SER A 407 3.79 -12.42 17.67
N GLY A 408 3.65 -12.90 16.45
CA GLY A 408 2.87 -12.22 15.43
C GLY A 408 1.51 -11.81 15.99
N TRP A 409 0.70 -11.12 15.25
CA TRP A 409 -0.66 -10.69 15.58
C TRP A 409 -1.53 -11.87 16.10
N ALA A 410 -1.20 -12.45 17.25
CA ALA A 410 -1.80 -13.69 17.74
C ALA A 410 -3.19 -13.46 18.36
N ASP A 411 -3.58 -12.21 18.59
CA ASP A 411 -4.86 -11.88 19.21
C ASP A 411 -6.00 -11.98 18.19
N ARG A 412 -6.77 -13.07 18.28
CA ARG A 412 -7.95 -13.31 17.44
C ARG A 412 -9.05 -12.24 17.59
N SER A 413 -8.99 -11.41 18.60
CA SER A 413 -9.89 -10.26 18.79
C SER A 413 -9.45 -9.03 18.00
N ASP A 414 -8.28 -9.05 17.36
CA ASP A 414 -7.80 -7.93 16.54
C ASP A 414 -8.73 -7.69 15.34
N PRO A 415 -9.31 -6.50 15.19
CA PRO A 415 -10.21 -6.20 14.08
C PRO A 415 -9.59 -6.45 12.71
N TRP A 416 -8.28 -6.23 12.53
CA TRP A 416 -7.58 -6.51 11.29
C TRP A 416 -7.56 -7.99 10.95
N LEU A 417 -7.26 -8.84 11.95
CA LEU A 417 -7.25 -10.29 11.75
C LEU A 417 -8.64 -10.87 11.56
N ARG A 418 -9.63 -10.35 12.29
CA ARG A 418 -11.03 -10.73 12.09
C ARG A 418 -11.49 -10.39 10.68
N ALA A 419 -11.19 -9.18 10.21
CA ALA A 419 -11.47 -8.72 8.86
C ALA A 419 -10.83 -9.61 7.79
N ALA A 420 -9.54 -9.90 7.93
CA ALA A 420 -8.81 -10.77 7.00
C ALA A 420 -9.35 -12.20 6.97
N ARG A 421 -9.75 -12.73 8.13
CA ARG A 421 -10.18 -14.13 8.25
C ARG A 421 -11.61 -14.34 7.79
N TYR A 422 -12.52 -13.52 8.31
CA TYR A 422 -13.94 -13.74 8.15
C TYR A 422 -14.58 -12.87 7.07
N GLY A 423 -13.94 -11.71 6.76
CA GLY A 423 -14.56 -10.73 5.86
C GLY A 423 -15.94 -10.32 6.34
N PRO A 424 -16.89 -10.10 5.41
CA PRO A 424 -18.26 -9.70 5.75
C PRO A 424 -19.11 -10.80 6.43
N THR A 425 -18.62 -12.03 6.59
CA THR A 425 -19.36 -13.07 7.37
C THR A 425 -19.31 -12.80 8.88
N ASP A 426 -18.47 -11.89 9.33
CA ASP A 426 -18.46 -11.33 10.68
C ASP A 426 -19.52 -10.22 10.76
N GLU A 427 -20.59 -10.44 11.53
CA GLU A 427 -21.75 -9.53 11.56
C GLU A 427 -21.40 -8.08 11.92
N PRO A 428 -20.58 -7.77 12.95
CA PRO A 428 -20.11 -6.41 13.20
C PRO A 428 -19.39 -5.77 12.02
N LEU A 429 -18.55 -6.52 11.32
CA LEU A 429 -17.86 -6.02 10.11
C LEU A 429 -18.85 -5.80 8.97
N ALA A 430 -19.79 -6.74 8.73
CA ALA A 430 -20.81 -6.59 7.69
C ALA A 430 -21.64 -5.31 7.89
N ARG A 431 -22.06 -5.05 9.13
CA ARG A 431 -22.79 -3.83 9.49
C ARG A 431 -21.95 -2.57 9.20
N ALA A 432 -20.69 -2.56 9.65
CA ALA A 432 -19.78 -1.43 9.41
C ALA A 432 -19.54 -1.20 7.92
N ILE A 433 -19.36 -2.27 7.12
CA ILE A 433 -19.21 -2.20 5.67
C ILE A 433 -20.44 -1.55 5.03
N ARG A 434 -21.65 -2.00 5.33
CA ARG A 434 -22.89 -1.42 4.79
C ARG A 434 -22.98 0.07 5.07
N LEU A 435 -22.78 0.49 6.33
CA LEU A 435 -22.83 1.91 6.73
C LEU A 435 -21.74 2.75 6.04
N CYS A 436 -20.52 2.23 5.90
CA CYS A 436 -19.44 2.92 5.18
C CYS A 436 -19.74 3.05 3.69
N PHE A 437 -20.29 2.02 3.05
CA PHE A 437 -20.67 2.08 1.63
C PHE A 437 -21.82 3.05 1.40
N ASP A 438 -22.84 3.09 2.26
CA ASP A 438 -23.94 4.06 2.19
C ASP A 438 -23.41 5.50 2.31
N ALA A 439 -22.51 5.75 3.26
CA ALA A 439 -21.88 7.04 3.47
C ALA A 439 -21.02 7.45 2.25
N ALA A 440 -20.20 6.53 1.73
CA ALA A 440 -19.37 6.76 0.56
C ALA A 440 -20.22 7.05 -0.69
N TYR A 441 -21.26 6.26 -0.94
CA TYR A 441 -22.14 6.43 -2.09
C TYR A 441 -22.88 7.78 -2.03
N ALA A 442 -23.36 8.18 -0.85
CA ALA A 442 -23.97 9.48 -0.66
C ALA A 442 -22.97 10.64 -0.90
N ALA A 443 -21.71 10.50 -0.48
CA ALA A 443 -20.66 11.47 -0.74
C ALA A 443 -20.33 11.58 -2.23
N LEU A 444 -20.16 10.45 -2.93
CA LEU A 444 -19.92 10.41 -4.38
C LEU A 444 -21.04 11.10 -5.17
N ARG A 445 -22.29 10.91 -4.75
CA ARG A 445 -23.42 11.61 -5.37
C ARG A 445 -23.36 13.13 -5.17
N ARG A 446 -22.91 13.60 -4.00
CA ARG A 446 -22.73 15.03 -3.75
C ARG A 446 -21.60 15.65 -4.54
N SER A 447 -20.56 14.87 -4.80
CA SER A 447 -19.35 15.31 -5.51
C SER A 447 -19.50 15.29 -7.04
N SER A 448 -20.68 14.98 -7.57
CA SER A 448 -20.97 14.97 -9.02
C SER A 448 -19.97 14.15 -9.85
N VAL A 449 -19.53 13.01 -9.31
CA VAL A 449 -18.59 12.10 -9.98
C VAL A 449 -19.22 11.48 -11.24
N PRO A 450 -18.40 11.00 -12.20
CA PRO A 450 -18.92 10.38 -13.42
C PRO A 450 -19.89 9.22 -13.13
N ALA A 451 -20.99 9.15 -13.90
CA ALA A 451 -22.02 8.12 -13.73
C ALA A 451 -21.49 6.67 -13.78
N PRO A 452 -20.49 6.31 -14.62
CA PRO A 452 -19.89 4.98 -14.57
C PRO A 452 -19.27 4.63 -13.23
N LEU A 453 -18.62 5.61 -12.56
CA LEU A 453 -18.04 5.42 -11.24
C LEU A 453 -19.11 5.14 -10.18
N LEU A 454 -20.20 5.90 -10.18
CA LEU A 454 -21.35 5.65 -9.31
C LEU A 454 -21.94 4.26 -9.53
N ARG A 455 -22.10 3.85 -10.78
CA ARG A 455 -22.60 2.51 -11.11
C ARG A 455 -21.68 1.42 -10.60
N ALA A 456 -20.37 1.55 -10.81
CA ALA A 456 -19.39 0.55 -10.33
C ALA A 456 -19.52 0.32 -8.82
N VAL A 457 -19.67 1.40 -8.03
CA VAL A 457 -19.85 1.30 -6.57
C VAL A 457 -21.20 0.69 -6.20
N ALA A 458 -22.28 1.05 -6.93
CA ALA A 458 -23.61 0.48 -6.71
C ALA A 458 -23.66 -1.02 -7.04
N ASP A 459 -23.08 -1.42 -8.17
CA ASP A 459 -23.03 -2.82 -8.62
C ASP A 459 -22.21 -3.68 -7.64
N PHE A 460 -21.10 -3.15 -7.14
CA PHE A 460 -20.32 -3.81 -6.10
C PHE A 460 -21.11 -3.96 -4.80
N ALA A 461 -21.81 -2.91 -4.38
CA ALA A 461 -22.63 -2.95 -3.17
C ALA A 461 -23.75 -3.99 -3.30
N GLU A 462 -24.43 -4.07 -4.44
CA GLU A 462 -25.47 -5.08 -4.71
C GLU A 462 -24.89 -6.50 -4.76
N ARG A 463 -23.74 -6.68 -5.41
CA ARG A 463 -23.14 -8.00 -5.59
C ARG A 463 -22.58 -8.56 -4.29
N TYR A 464 -21.96 -7.72 -3.46
CA TYR A 464 -21.20 -8.14 -2.29
C TYR A 464 -21.76 -7.59 -0.98
N VAL A 465 -21.83 -6.25 -0.82
CA VAL A 465 -22.11 -5.61 0.47
C VAL A 465 -23.48 -5.98 1.04
N GLN A 466 -24.53 -5.93 0.18
CA GLN A 466 -25.92 -6.25 0.57
C GLN A 466 -26.13 -7.74 0.85
N ARG A 467 -25.17 -8.58 0.47
CA ARG A 467 -25.23 -10.05 0.62
C ARG A 467 -24.22 -10.57 1.65
N ASP A 468 -23.57 -9.67 2.39
CA ASP A 468 -22.52 -9.97 3.36
C ASP A 468 -21.40 -10.83 2.75
N ARG A 469 -20.94 -10.45 1.54
CA ARG A 469 -19.91 -11.12 0.76
C ARG A 469 -18.80 -10.17 0.37
N CYS A 470 -17.68 -10.74 -0.06
CA CYS A 470 -16.55 -10.05 -0.67
C CYS A 470 -16.05 -10.82 -1.91
N PRO A 471 -15.16 -10.27 -2.73
CA PRO A 471 -14.61 -10.93 -3.92
C PRO A 471 -14.03 -12.33 -3.65
N ALA A 472 -13.43 -12.56 -2.48
CA ALA A 472 -12.93 -13.87 -2.10
C ALA A 472 -14.00 -14.98 -2.11
N ASP A 473 -15.27 -14.64 -1.88
CA ASP A 473 -16.36 -15.62 -1.87
C ASP A 473 -16.70 -16.14 -3.28
N ASP A 474 -16.37 -15.39 -4.33
CA ASP A 474 -16.52 -15.86 -5.70
C ASP A 474 -15.43 -16.88 -6.03
N LEU A 475 -14.17 -16.61 -5.64
CA LEU A 475 -13.04 -17.52 -5.84
C LEU A 475 -13.20 -18.84 -5.09
N LEU A 476 -13.91 -18.84 -3.95
CA LEU A 476 -14.18 -20.08 -3.19
C LEU A 476 -15.29 -20.93 -3.78
N LYS A 477 -16.07 -20.41 -4.74
CA LYS A 477 -17.15 -21.14 -5.43
C LYS A 477 -16.72 -21.71 -6.76
N GLU A 478 -15.67 -21.16 -7.36
CA GLU A 478 -15.10 -21.68 -8.59
C GLU A 478 -14.39 -23.02 -8.28
N PRO A 479 -14.63 -24.09 -9.03
CA PRO A 479 -13.84 -25.31 -8.89
C PRO A 479 -12.38 -24.99 -9.24
N ALA A 480 -11.46 -25.43 -8.39
CA ALA A 480 -10.03 -25.23 -8.53
C ALA A 480 -9.47 -25.92 -9.79
#